data_c5a00071e55aa36ab6c815f2c0d9c57a
#
_entry.id   c5a00071e55aa36ab6c815f2c0d9c57a
#
_cell.length_a   1.000
_cell.length_b   1.000
_cell.length_c   1.000
_cell.angle_alpha   90.00
_cell.angle_beta   90.00
_cell.angle_gamma   90.00
#
_symmetry.space_group_name_H-M   'P 1'
#
loop_
_entity.id
_entity.type
_entity.pdbx_description
1 polymer ?
#
loop_
_entity_poly.entity_id
_entity_poly.type
_entity_poly.pdbx_seq_one_letter_code
_entity_poly.pdbx_strand_id
1 'polypeptide(L)'
;NEIESEIVSLVRNTVSNTLKTAMYVTGESFAVTKDVIKGAIQGTEEVGTGLILTTKCVAKGVVMGVSDVGGDVINAASQTVKASVKGASEIGADVGLVARRAVDGVIEATKETGGNAEDVAKAAVAGAIETAGTIGNTAVRSVTEMLVGVVEGVKGIAGALLPKSCSTSSKVSQEGTSASQEKTGVSEITTRSRKKNEE
;
A
#
# COMPACT_ATOMS: atom_id res chain seq x y z
N ASN A 1 0.43 -3.20 -25.11
CA ASN A 1 1.01 -2.16 -25.95
C ASN A 1 2.50 -2.42 -26.17
N GLU A 2 3.04 -2.05 -27.34
CA GLU A 2 4.44 -2.30 -27.72
C GLU A 2 5.42 -1.69 -26.71
N ILE A 3 5.18 -0.45 -26.28
CA ILE A 3 5.98 0.27 -25.29
C ILE A 3 6.01 -0.47 -23.92
N GLU A 4 4.88 -1.00 -23.47
CA GLU A 4 4.81 -1.77 -22.21
C GLU A 4 5.71 -3.02 -22.28
N SER A 5 5.64 -3.72 -23.40
CA SER A 5 6.44 -4.93 -23.66
C SER A 5 7.94 -4.60 -23.69
N GLU A 6 8.32 -3.49 -24.31
CA GLU A 6 9.71 -3.03 -24.35
C GLU A 6 10.24 -2.66 -22.97
N ILE A 7 9.47 -1.93 -22.18
CA ILE A 7 9.85 -1.57 -20.80
C ILE A 7 10.03 -2.83 -19.96
N VAL A 8 9.08 -3.77 -20.01
CA VAL A 8 9.18 -5.04 -19.27
C VAL A 8 10.44 -5.81 -19.68
N SER A 9 10.70 -5.92 -20.99
CA SER A 9 11.86 -6.63 -21.52
C SER A 9 13.18 -5.98 -21.11
N LEU A 10 13.25 -4.66 -21.17
CA LEU A 10 14.44 -3.90 -20.75
C LEU A 10 14.72 -4.11 -19.27
N VAL A 11 13.73 -3.94 -18.41
CA VAL A 11 13.88 -4.10 -16.96
C VAL A 11 14.23 -5.55 -16.61
N ARG A 12 13.52 -6.53 -17.19
CA ARG A 12 13.79 -7.96 -17.01
C ARG A 12 15.24 -8.32 -17.33
N ASN A 13 15.71 -7.89 -18.51
CA ASN A 13 17.07 -8.16 -18.96
C ASN A 13 18.12 -7.48 -18.07
N THR A 14 17.86 -6.23 -17.67
CA THR A 14 18.75 -5.49 -16.76
C THR A 14 18.86 -6.19 -15.42
N VAL A 15 17.74 -6.53 -14.80
CA VAL A 15 17.71 -7.23 -13.49
C VAL A 15 18.35 -8.62 -13.62
N SER A 16 17.96 -9.43 -14.61
CA SER A 16 18.50 -10.77 -14.80
C SER A 16 20.02 -10.75 -15.02
N ASN A 17 20.53 -9.85 -15.87
CA ASN A 17 21.96 -9.74 -16.13
C ASN A 17 22.74 -9.26 -14.90
N THR A 18 22.19 -8.27 -14.18
CA THR A 18 22.84 -7.75 -12.96
C THR A 18 22.87 -8.81 -11.87
N LEU A 19 21.76 -9.55 -11.68
CA LEU A 19 21.71 -10.63 -10.70
C LEU A 19 22.65 -11.79 -11.06
N LYS A 20 22.75 -12.17 -12.33
CA LYS A 20 23.73 -13.17 -12.79
C LYS A 20 25.17 -12.74 -12.47
N THR A 21 25.46 -11.47 -12.64
CA THR A 21 26.79 -10.91 -12.30
C THR A 21 26.98 -10.83 -10.80
N ALA A 22 25.96 -10.45 -10.03
CA ALA A 22 25.98 -10.33 -8.57
C ALA A 22 25.98 -11.69 -7.83
N MET A 23 25.55 -12.78 -8.46
CA MET A 23 25.67 -14.12 -7.87
C MET A 23 27.13 -14.53 -7.58
N TYR A 24 28.09 -13.86 -8.18
CA TYR A 24 29.50 -14.00 -7.84
C TYR A 24 29.95 -13.11 -6.67
N VAL A 25 29.09 -12.18 -6.22
CA VAL A 25 29.36 -11.25 -5.11
C VAL A 25 28.18 -11.29 -4.16
N THR A 26 28.36 -11.96 -3.05
CA THR A 26 27.37 -12.26 -2.02
C THR A 26 26.67 -11.01 -1.47
N GLY A 27 25.34 -11.00 -1.47
CA GLY A 27 24.53 -10.25 -0.50
C GLY A 27 23.82 -8.98 -0.97
N GLU A 28 24.09 -8.44 -2.17
CA GLU A 28 23.55 -7.14 -2.60
C GLU A 28 22.44 -7.19 -3.67
N SER A 29 21.87 -8.37 -3.94
CA SER A 29 20.90 -8.58 -5.01
C SER A 29 19.64 -7.69 -4.91
N PHE A 30 19.27 -7.26 -3.70
CA PHE A 30 18.11 -6.41 -3.48
C PHE A 30 18.39 -4.90 -3.63
N ALA A 31 19.63 -4.47 -3.45
CA ALA A 31 20.02 -3.07 -3.67
C ALA A 31 19.79 -2.68 -5.13
N VAL A 32 20.21 -3.54 -6.06
CA VAL A 32 20.05 -3.34 -7.52
C VAL A 32 18.57 -3.21 -7.91
N THR A 33 17.71 -4.08 -7.39
CA THR A 33 16.27 -4.02 -7.64
C THR A 33 15.67 -2.69 -7.20
N LYS A 34 16.05 -2.21 -6.02
CA LYS A 34 15.62 -0.93 -5.47
C LYS A 34 16.09 0.24 -6.33
N ASP A 35 17.34 0.22 -6.79
CA ASP A 35 17.91 1.30 -7.60
C ASP A 35 17.30 1.36 -8.99
N VAL A 36 17.01 0.21 -9.61
CA VAL A 36 16.26 0.13 -10.89
C VAL A 36 14.86 0.71 -10.75
N ILE A 37 14.14 0.37 -9.68
CA ILE A 37 12.79 0.89 -9.43
C ILE A 37 12.84 2.39 -9.17
N LYS A 38 13.77 2.85 -8.35
CA LYS A 38 13.95 4.27 -8.04
C LYS A 38 14.28 5.08 -9.30
N GLY A 39 15.23 4.61 -10.10
CA GLY A 39 15.60 5.24 -11.36
C GLY A 39 14.44 5.30 -12.36
N ALA A 40 13.66 4.22 -12.47
CA ALA A 40 12.50 4.18 -13.34
C ALA A 40 11.39 5.14 -12.88
N ILE A 41 11.12 5.23 -11.57
CA ILE A 41 10.13 6.16 -11.02
C ILE A 41 10.58 7.60 -11.24
N GLN A 42 11.83 7.95 -10.95
CA GLN A 42 12.36 9.29 -11.14
C GLN A 42 12.39 9.70 -12.63
N GLY A 43 12.78 8.79 -13.52
CA GLY A 43 12.79 9.07 -14.96
C GLY A 43 11.40 9.28 -15.56
N THR A 44 10.35 8.74 -14.96
CA THR A 44 8.96 8.94 -15.41
C THR A 44 8.29 10.18 -14.83
N GLU A 45 8.81 10.73 -13.74
CA GLU A 45 8.33 11.99 -13.18
C GLU A 45 8.50 13.15 -14.20
N GLU A 46 9.62 13.18 -14.92
CA GLU A 46 9.88 14.19 -15.96
C GLU A 46 8.89 14.13 -17.12
N VAL A 47 8.22 13.01 -17.35
CA VAL A 47 7.33 12.79 -18.52
C VAL A 47 5.83 12.87 -18.16
N GLY A 48 5.46 13.01 -16.90
CA GLY A 48 4.13 13.43 -16.38
C GLY A 48 2.96 12.45 -16.52
N THR A 49 2.93 11.53 -17.47
CA THR A 49 1.78 10.64 -17.71
C THR A 49 2.09 9.15 -17.67
N GLY A 50 3.36 8.81 -17.65
CA GLY A 50 3.83 7.42 -17.70
C GLY A 50 3.95 6.69 -16.36
N LEU A 51 3.95 7.41 -15.22
CA LEU A 51 4.31 6.84 -13.91
C LEU A 51 3.50 5.59 -13.56
N ILE A 52 2.20 5.61 -13.77
CA ILE A 52 1.29 4.52 -13.41
C ILE A 52 1.57 3.28 -14.28
N LEU A 53 1.73 3.50 -15.58
CA LEU A 53 2.02 2.44 -16.54
C LEU A 53 3.42 1.87 -16.33
N THR A 54 4.39 2.76 -16.21
CA THR A 54 5.79 2.40 -15.98
C THR A 54 5.96 1.64 -14.68
N THR A 55 5.30 2.05 -13.59
CA THR A 55 5.35 1.32 -12.31
C THR A 55 4.92 -0.14 -12.48
N LYS A 56 3.81 -0.39 -13.18
CA LYS A 56 3.33 -1.74 -13.45
C LYS A 56 4.36 -2.54 -14.26
N CYS A 57 4.86 -1.96 -15.36
CA CYS A 57 5.83 -2.62 -16.24
C CYS A 57 7.16 -2.90 -15.55
N VAL A 58 7.66 -1.95 -14.76
CA VAL A 58 8.89 -2.11 -13.98
C VAL A 58 8.73 -3.20 -12.92
N ALA A 59 7.64 -3.17 -12.15
CA ALA A 59 7.36 -4.18 -11.14
C ALA A 59 7.27 -5.58 -11.77
N LYS A 60 6.60 -5.70 -12.92
CA LYS A 60 6.53 -6.95 -13.69
C LYS A 60 7.92 -7.41 -14.14
N GLY A 61 8.69 -6.52 -14.77
CA GLY A 61 10.02 -6.83 -15.30
C GLY A 61 11.01 -7.28 -14.22
N VAL A 62 10.98 -6.63 -13.04
CA VAL A 62 11.81 -7.00 -11.89
C VAL A 62 11.52 -8.43 -11.43
N VAL A 63 10.26 -8.76 -11.21
CA VAL A 63 9.86 -10.10 -10.73
C VAL A 63 10.19 -11.17 -11.76
N MET A 64 9.96 -10.90 -13.04
CA MET A 64 10.36 -11.82 -14.12
C MET A 64 11.87 -12.01 -14.18
N GLY A 65 12.66 -10.93 -14.05
CA GLY A 65 14.13 -11.00 -14.05
C GLY A 65 14.69 -11.80 -12.87
N VAL A 66 14.07 -11.68 -11.68
CA VAL A 66 14.44 -12.51 -10.52
C VAL A 66 14.06 -13.97 -10.74
N SER A 67 12.88 -14.22 -11.31
CA SER A 67 12.44 -15.59 -11.65
C SER A 67 13.39 -16.26 -12.66
N ASP A 68 13.89 -15.54 -13.67
CA ASP A 68 14.81 -16.06 -14.70
C ASP A 68 16.14 -16.56 -14.11
N VAL A 69 16.55 -16.05 -12.98
CA VAL A 69 17.78 -16.47 -12.28
C VAL A 69 17.50 -17.46 -11.15
N GLY A 70 16.26 -17.91 -10.99
CA GLY A 70 15.85 -18.83 -9.92
C GLY A 70 15.84 -18.19 -8.53
N GLY A 71 15.67 -16.86 -8.45
CA GLY A 71 15.62 -16.12 -7.20
C GLY A 71 14.27 -16.25 -6.48
N ASP A 72 14.20 -15.73 -5.25
CA ASP A 72 12.98 -15.71 -4.42
C ASP A 72 11.99 -14.67 -4.95
N VAL A 73 11.01 -15.13 -5.72
CA VAL A 73 9.96 -14.31 -6.34
C VAL A 73 9.06 -13.64 -5.31
N ILE A 74 8.76 -14.30 -4.19
CA ILE A 74 7.88 -13.75 -3.15
C ILE A 74 8.56 -12.56 -2.47
N ASN A 75 9.82 -12.73 -2.10
CA ASN A 75 10.60 -11.65 -1.50
C ASN A 75 10.84 -10.52 -2.49
N ALA A 76 11.19 -10.84 -3.75
CA ALA A 76 11.36 -9.84 -4.80
C ALA A 76 10.10 -9.02 -5.02
N ALA A 77 8.92 -9.64 -5.05
CA ALA A 77 7.65 -8.95 -5.19
C ALA A 77 7.38 -7.98 -4.02
N SER A 78 7.59 -8.44 -2.78
CA SER A 78 7.44 -7.59 -1.58
C SER A 78 8.39 -6.40 -1.62
N GLN A 79 9.67 -6.61 -1.91
CA GLN A 79 10.68 -5.54 -2.00
C GLN A 79 10.39 -4.56 -3.14
N THR A 80 9.92 -5.06 -4.28
CA THR A 80 9.53 -4.23 -5.43
C THR A 80 8.40 -3.28 -5.07
N VAL A 81 7.36 -3.80 -4.42
CA VAL A 81 6.23 -2.97 -3.98
C VAL A 81 6.65 -1.96 -2.90
N LYS A 82 7.46 -2.38 -1.92
CA LYS A 82 8.02 -1.48 -0.90
C LYS A 82 8.81 -0.34 -1.53
N ALA A 83 9.67 -0.63 -2.50
CA ALA A 83 10.47 0.37 -3.19
C ALA A 83 9.60 1.33 -4.01
N SER A 84 8.56 0.81 -4.69
CA SER A 84 7.62 1.62 -5.47
C SER A 84 6.82 2.59 -4.59
N VAL A 85 6.28 2.10 -3.47
CA VAL A 85 5.53 2.91 -2.49
C VAL A 85 6.41 4.01 -1.88
N LYS A 86 7.65 3.65 -1.51
CA LYS A 86 8.61 4.61 -0.98
C LYS A 86 9.02 5.65 -2.02
N GLY A 87 9.34 5.21 -3.24
CA GLY A 87 9.70 6.11 -4.35
C GLY A 87 8.57 7.09 -4.68
N ALA A 88 7.33 6.62 -4.74
CA ALA A 88 6.16 7.48 -4.95
C ALA A 88 6.03 8.56 -3.87
N SER A 89 6.26 8.20 -2.61
CA SER A 89 6.24 9.16 -1.50
C SER A 89 7.35 10.21 -1.60
N GLU A 90 8.54 9.81 -2.03
CA GLU A 90 9.70 10.71 -2.18
C GLU A 90 9.47 11.80 -3.26
N ILE A 91 8.70 11.49 -4.30
CA ILE A 91 8.38 12.42 -5.39
C ILE A 91 7.01 13.09 -5.25
N GLY A 92 6.27 12.82 -4.16
CA GLY A 92 4.95 13.39 -3.94
C GLY A 92 3.84 12.81 -4.83
N ALA A 93 4.06 11.64 -5.43
CA ALA A 93 3.06 10.96 -6.26
C ALA A 93 1.98 10.27 -5.42
N ASP A 94 0.88 9.86 -6.07
CA ASP A 94 -0.19 9.09 -5.43
C ASP A 94 0.29 7.70 -5.02
N VAL A 95 0.62 7.57 -3.73
CA VAL A 95 1.16 6.36 -3.11
C VAL A 95 0.20 5.18 -3.25
N GLY A 96 -1.10 5.41 -3.10
CA GLY A 96 -2.11 4.36 -3.21
C GLY A 96 -2.22 3.80 -4.62
N LEU A 97 -2.23 4.68 -5.61
CA LEU A 97 -2.31 4.30 -7.01
C LEU A 97 -1.04 3.57 -7.47
N VAL A 98 0.14 4.06 -7.08
CA VAL A 98 1.42 3.41 -7.35
C VAL A 98 1.50 2.04 -6.70
N ALA A 99 1.08 1.91 -5.43
CA ALA A 99 1.02 0.63 -4.74
C ALA A 99 0.16 -0.40 -5.49
N ARG A 100 -1.04 0.01 -5.91
CA ARG A 100 -1.94 -0.86 -6.68
C ARG A 100 -1.29 -1.33 -7.99
N ARG A 101 -0.68 -0.43 -8.74
CA ARG A 101 -0.04 -0.77 -10.02
C ARG A 101 1.18 -1.66 -9.85
N ALA A 102 1.96 -1.43 -8.81
CA ALA A 102 3.07 -2.32 -8.48
C ALA A 102 2.58 -3.73 -8.13
N VAL A 103 1.52 -3.84 -7.31
CA VAL A 103 0.90 -5.13 -6.96
C VAL A 103 0.31 -5.83 -8.20
N ASP A 104 -0.39 -5.10 -9.07
CA ASP A 104 -0.90 -5.64 -10.35
C ASP A 104 0.25 -6.21 -11.20
N GLY A 105 1.37 -5.48 -11.31
CA GLY A 105 2.55 -5.91 -12.07
C GLY A 105 3.20 -7.18 -11.53
N VAL A 106 3.39 -7.28 -10.20
CA VAL A 106 4.01 -8.47 -9.60
C VAL A 106 3.11 -9.70 -9.69
N ILE A 107 1.79 -9.54 -9.57
CA ILE A 107 0.82 -10.64 -9.75
C ILE A 107 0.83 -11.15 -11.20
N GLU A 108 0.84 -10.22 -12.17
CA GLU A 108 0.90 -10.56 -13.59
C GLU A 108 2.20 -11.32 -13.94
N ALA A 109 3.35 -10.82 -13.45
CA ALA A 109 4.63 -11.50 -13.60
C ALA A 109 4.60 -12.93 -13.04
N THR A 110 4.02 -13.10 -11.83
CA THR A 110 3.94 -14.41 -11.17
C THR A 110 3.09 -15.39 -11.95
N LYS A 111 1.98 -14.93 -12.54
CA LYS A 111 1.14 -15.79 -13.41
C LYS A 111 1.88 -16.24 -14.65
N GLU A 112 2.69 -15.36 -15.24
CA GLU A 112 3.48 -15.70 -16.44
C GLU A 112 4.66 -16.63 -16.15
N THR A 113 5.24 -16.54 -14.96
CA THR A 113 6.35 -17.40 -14.51
C THR A 113 5.91 -18.72 -13.89
N GLY A 114 4.59 -18.93 -13.74
CA GLY A 114 4.03 -20.16 -13.16
C GLY A 114 4.15 -20.24 -11.63
N GLY A 115 4.41 -19.13 -10.95
CA GLY A 115 4.49 -19.06 -9.49
C GLY A 115 3.14 -19.03 -8.80
N ASN A 116 3.15 -19.08 -7.46
CA ASN A 116 1.95 -18.95 -6.63
C ASN A 116 1.54 -17.47 -6.51
N ALA A 117 0.57 -17.05 -7.32
CA ALA A 117 0.09 -15.67 -7.35
C ALA A 117 -0.57 -15.23 -6.03
N GLU A 118 -1.11 -16.17 -5.24
CA GLU A 118 -1.72 -15.87 -3.95
C GLU A 118 -0.66 -15.48 -2.90
N ASP A 119 0.40 -16.25 -2.78
CA ASP A 119 1.48 -15.98 -1.83
C ASP A 119 2.22 -14.69 -2.20
N VAL A 120 2.45 -14.47 -3.49
CA VAL A 120 3.05 -13.23 -3.99
C VAL A 120 2.15 -12.03 -3.72
N ALA A 121 0.84 -12.15 -3.95
CA ALA A 121 -0.10 -11.06 -3.65
C ALA A 121 -0.13 -10.73 -2.15
N LYS A 122 -0.15 -11.74 -1.28
CA LYS A 122 -0.07 -11.54 0.19
C LYS A 122 1.19 -10.78 0.59
N ALA A 123 2.35 -11.23 0.10
CA ALA A 123 3.63 -10.59 0.41
C ALA A 123 3.72 -9.16 -0.14
N ALA A 124 3.21 -8.92 -1.35
CA ALA A 124 3.17 -7.61 -1.98
C ALA A 124 2.28 -6.63 -1.22
N VAL A 125 1.06 -7.05 -0.86
CA VAL A 125 0.11 -6.22 -0.08
C VAL A 125 0.66 -5.93 1.32
N ALA A 126 1.22 -6.92 2.00
CA ALA A 126 1.84 -6.72 3.30
C ALA A 126 2.99 -5.72 3.21
N GLY A 127 3.85 -5.82 2.19
CA GLY A 127 4.94 -4.88 1.93
C GLY A 127 4.46 -3.45 1.66
N ALA A 128 3.37 -3.30 0.90
CA ALA A 128 2.76 -2.00 0.63
C ALA A 128 2.27 -1.32 1.91
N ILE A 129 1.50 -2.04 2.74
CA ILE A 129 0.93 -1.53 3.99
C ILE A 129 2.03 -1.20 5.01
N GLU A 130 3.02 -2.07 5.16
CA GLU A 130 4.17 -1.84 6.04
C GLU A 130 4.91 -0.55 5.67
N THR A 131 5.21 -0.36 4.37
CA THR A 131 5.90 0.83 3.90
C THR A 131 5.03 2.08 4.03
N ALA A 132 3.74 1.99 3.72
CA ALA A 132 2.80 3.08 3.94
C ALA A 132 2.74 3.50 5.41
N GLY A 133 2.86 2.55 6.35
CA GLY A 133 2.96 2.82 7.79
C GLY A 133 4.14 3.69 8.17
N THR A 134 5.29 3.56 7.48
CA THR A 134 6.46 4.40 7.70
C THR A 134 6.31 5.82 7.14
N ILE A 135 5.42 6.01 6.16
CA ILE A 135 5.15 7.31 5.54
C ILE A 135 4.14 8.10 6.38
N GLY A 136 3.07 7.43 6.86
CA GLY A 136 2.07 8.03 7.72
C GLY A 136 0.65 7.50 7.50
N ASN A 137 -0.27 7.88 8.38
CA ASN A 137 -1.64 7.37 8.39
C ASN A 137 -2.43 7.65 7.09
N THR A 138 -2.17 8.77 6.43
CA THR A 138 -2.81 9.11 5.16
C THR A 138 -2.38 8.14 4.06
N ALA A 139 -1.10 7.80 4.01
CA ALA A 139 -0.57 6.82 3.05
C ALA A 139 -1.16 5.41 3.32
N VAL A 140 -1.24 4.99 4.59
CA VAL A 140 -1.86 3.71 4.96
C VAL A 140 -3.30 3.64 4.47
N ARG A 141 -4.07 4.71 4.68
CA ARG A 141 -5.46 4.77 4.24
C ARG A 141 -5.57 4.70 2.73
N SER A 142 -4.80 5.50 1.99
CA SER A 142 -4.80 5.52 0.53
C SER A 142 -4.42 4.15 -0.06
N VAL A 143 -3.35 3.53 0.46
CA VAL A 143 -2.89 2.20 0.03
C VAL A 143 -3.95 1.13 0.35
N THR A 144 -4.52 1.15 1.54
CA THR A 144 -5.56 0.19 1.95
C THR A 144 -6.80 0.30 1.07
N GLU A 145 -7.30 1.51 0.83
CA GLU A 145 -8.47 1.75 -0.04
C GLU A 145 -8.23 1.25 -1.46
N MET A 146 -7.04 1.47 -2.02
CA MET A 146 -6.69 1.03 -3.37
C MET A 146 -6.46 -0.47 -3.49
N LEU A 147 -6.02 -1.14 -2.43
CA LEU A 147 -5.72 -2.58 -2.45
C LEU A 147 -6.91 -3.47 -2.06
N VAL A 148 -7.98 -2.93 -1.48
CA VAL A 148 -9.20 -3.71 -1.14
C VAL A 148 -9.71 -4.48 -2.36
N GLY A 149 -9.83 -3.84 -3.52
CA GLY A 149 -10.30 -4.51 -4.74
C GLY A 149 -9.35 -5.58 -5.31
N VAL A 150 -8.05 -5.49 -5.03
CA VAL A 150 -7.07 -6.51 -5.42
C VAL A 150 -7.15 -7.71 -4.48
N VAL A 151 -7.34 -7.44 -3.19
CA VAL A 151 -7.43 -8.46 -2.12
C VAL A 151 -8.71 -9.29 -2.22
N GLU A 152 -9.84 -8.68 -2.61
CA GLU A 152 -11.09 -9.42 -2.86
C GLU A 152 -10.96 -10.44 -3.99
N GLY A 153 -10.09 -10.18 -4.96
CA GLY A 153 -9.78 -11.11 -6.05
C GLY A 153 -8.91 -12.31 -5.60
N VAL A 154 -8.28 -12.21 -4.43
CA VAL A 154 -7.41 -13.26 -3.85
C VAL A 154 -8.02 -13.69 -2.52
N LYS A 155 -8.88 -14.73 -2.58
CA LYS A 155 -9.62 -15.23 -1.42
C LYS A 155 -8.68 -15.57 -0.25
N GLY A 156 -8.85 -14.89 0.86
CA GLY A 156 -8.20 -15.20 2.13
C GLY A 156 -7.38 -14.09 2.79
N ILE A 157 -7.06 -12.99 2.11
CA ILE A 157 -6.17 -11.93 2.64
C ILE A 157 -6.94 -10.85 3.43
N ALA A 158 -8.21 -10.60 3.09
CA ALA A 158 -8.97 -9.46 3.60
C ALA A 158 -9.17 -9.45 5.14
N GLY A 159 -9.06 -10.59 5.80
CA GLY A 159 -9.30 -10.72 7.24
C GLY A 159 -8.09 -10.50 8.14
N ALA A 160 -6.86 -10.64 7.60
CA ALA A 160 -5.65 -10.73 8.42
C ALA A 160 -4.78 -9.46 8.43
N LEU A 161 -4.86 -8.64 7.38
CA LEU A 161 -3.93 -7.53 7.17
C LEU A 161 -4.57 -6.13 7.21
N LEU A 162 -5.90 -6.03 7.11
CA LEU A 162 -6.58 -4.75 7.19
C LEU A 162 -6.92 -4.41 8.65
N PRO A 163 -6.57 -3.23 9.15
CA PRO A 163 -7.04 -2.79 10.45
C PRO A 163 -8.58 -2.76 10.42
N LYS A 164 -9.23 -3.50 11.32
CA LYS A 164 -10.67 -3.46 11.49
C LYS A 164 -11.07 -2.02 11.72
N SER A 165 -11.73 -1.40 10.74
CA SER A 165 -12.39 -0.13 10.96
C SER A 165 -13.40 -0.34 12.09
N CYS A 166 -13.21 0.35 13.20
CA CYS A 166 -14.19 0.41 14.27
C CYS A 166 -15.45 1.10 13.69
N SER A 167 -16.37 0.29 13.17
CA SER A 167 -17.71 0.78 12.88
C SER A 167 -18.41 0.97 14.23
N THR A 168 -18.40 2.19 14.71
CA THR A 168 -19.31 2.64 15.76
C THR A 168 -20.71 2.61 15.17
N SER A 169 -21.35 1.45 15.24
CA SER A 169 -22.78 1.31 15.00
C SER A 169 -23.51 1.99 16.15
N SER A 170 -23.85 3.26 15.96
CA SER A 170 -24.87 3.93 16.77
C SER A 170 -26.23 3.31 16.43
N LYS A 171 -26.63 2.29 17.19
CA LYS A 171 -28.02 1.88 17.28
C LYS A 171 -28.82 3.02 17.89
N VAL A 172 -29.48 3.78 17.05
CA VAL A 172 -30.65 4.55 17.45
C VAL A 172 -31.80 3.55 17.56
N SER A 173 -32.12 3.16 18.78
CA SER A 173 -33.39 2.50 19.09
C SER A 173 -34.44 3.57 19.29
N GLN A 174 -35.35 3.70 18.34
CA GLN A 174 -36.66 4.30 18.55
C GLN A 174 -37.55 3.24 19.23
N GLU A 175 -38.10 3.58 20.36
CA GLU A 175 -39.38 3.15 20.91
C GLU A 175 -39.74 4.22 21.93
N GLY A 176 -40.78 4.98 21.81
CA GLY A 176 -42.19 4.74 21.66
C GLY A 176 -42.91 4.93 22.99
N THR A 177 -43.51 6.14 23.18
CA THR A 177 -44.80 6.41 23.83
C THR A 177 -45.03 5.96 25.28
N SER A 178 -45.23 6.87 26.20
CA SER A 178 -46.49 7.27 26.78
C SER A 178 -46.34 7.83 28.21
N ALA A 179 -46.82 9.03 28.36
CA ALA A 179 -47.78 9.56 29.32
C ALA A 179 -47.55 9.36 30.83
N SER A 180 -47.62 10.51 31.44
CA SER A 180 -48.40 10.89 32.65
C SER A 180 -47.59 11.48 33.78
N GLN A 181 -47.81 12.81 33.95
CA GLN A 181 -48.24 13.54 35.15
C GLN A 181 -47.44 13.27 36.44
N GLU A 182 -47.04 14.21 37.15
CA GLU A 182 -47.58 15.37 37.84
C GLU A 182 -46.71 15.70 39.05
N LYS A 183 -46.68 17.02 39.32
CA LYS A 183 -46.55 17.69 40.63
C LYS A 183 -45.18 17.97 41.26
N THR A 184 -44.94 19.27 41.26
CA THR A 184 -44.82 20.24 42.39
C THR A 184 -43.66 20.13 43.37
N GLY A 185 -43.05 21.28 43.58
CA GLY A 185 -42.31 21.66 44.77
C GLY A 185 -41.05 22.48 44.42
N VAL A 186 -41.15 23.73 44.18
CA VAL A 186 -41.02 24.96 45.02
C VAL A 186 -39.87 24.89 46.04
N SER A 187 -39.10 25.88 45.93
CA SER A 187 -38.34 26.72 46.86
C SER A 187 -36.84 26.64 46.65
N GLU A 188 -36.30 27.68 46.17
CA GLU A 188 -35.94 28.97 46.82
C GLU A 188 -34.55 28.95 47.48
N ILE A 189 -33.78 29.94 47.02
CA ILE A 189 -32.90 30.81 47.84
C ILE A 189 -31.52 30.17 48.17
N THR A 190 -30.39 30.74 47.91
CA THR A 190 -29.85 32.02 48.27
C THR A 190 -28.39 32.13 47.80
N THR A 191 -28.12 33.18 47.07
CA THR A 191 -27.01 34.14 47.19
C THR A 191 -25.78 33.81 48.04
N ARG A 192 -24.66 34.06 47.53
CA ARG A 192 -23.60 35.00 47.97
C ARG A 192 -22.23 34.57 47.49
N SER A 193 -21.66 35.31 46.59
CA SER A 193 -20.93 36.54 46.75
C SER A 193 -19.47 36.37 47.21
N ARG A 194 -18.65 36.99 46.42
CA ARG A 194 -17.37 37.64 46.75
C ARG A 194 -16.13 36.78 46.87
N LYS A 195 -15.15 37.11 46.24
CA LYS A 195 -14.26 38.22 45.98
C LYS A 195 -12.80 37.75 45.95
N LYS A 196 -12.07 38.26 44.91
CA LYS A 196 -10.74 38.89 45.06
C LYS A 196 -9.59 38.06 45.63
N ASN A 197 -8.49 37.95 44.97
CA ASN A 197 -7.38 38.89 44.71
C ASN A 197 -6.34 38.09 43.91
N GLU A 198 -5.74 38.63 42.83
CA GLU A 198 -4.55 39.48 42.81
C GLU A 198 -3.42 38.90 43.70
N GLU A 199 -2.49 38.26 43.02
CA GLU A 199 -1.14 38.78 42.76
C GLU A 199 -0.51 37.93 41.67
#